data_0f5645545ef1e256843285ee0ce07fd6
#
_entry.id   0f5645545ef1e256843285ee0ce07fd6
#
_cell.length_a   1.000
_cell.length_b   1.000
_cell.length_c   1.000
_cell.angle_alpha   90.00
_cell.angle_beta   90.00
_cell.angle_gamma   90.00
#
_symmetry.space_group_name_H-M   'P 1'
#
loop_
_entity.id
_entity.type
_entity.pdbx_description
1 polymer ?
#
loop_
_entity_poly.entity_id
_entity_poly.type
_entity_poly.pdbx_seq_one_letter_code
_entity_poly.pdbx_strand_id
1 'polypeptide(L)'
;MVGSVPLNLRTWAAPESVHPEQINGKCIDARGANWSEQDLGSQDLRNANLCRCDLRGCNLSRCQLEGADLRLARFDSATTVQEGFDLFNSGAVGPGAKLNGAFLNNADLRGIDLRGAVLMGAYLSGADLSGALLDGVSLAGSDLRFAILRGAMCRATRFGTSQLDLADFRGADLQDAALDNVESIKGADFSHCSGLNEQITHLLNRSAMELDHWNPLTRGTTRTSLESLRSPQS
;
A
#
# COMPACT_ATOMS: atom_id res chain seq x y z
N MET A 1 -16.49 4.88 32.30
CA MET A 1 -16.21 4.00 31.15
C MET A 1 -16.79 4.65 29.90
N VAL A 2 -15.98 5.32 29.12
CA VAL A 2 -16.41 5.90 27.84
C VAL A 2 -16.17 4.82 26.79
N GLY A 3 -17.27 4.24 26.31
CA GLY A 3 -17.21 3.20 25.29
C GLY A 3 -16.57 3.74 24.00
N SER A 4 -15.55 3.07 23.50
CA SER A 4 -14.94 3.35 22.22
C SER A 4 -15.96 3.05 21.12
N VAL A 5 -16.45 4.09 20.44
CA VAL A 5 -17.25 3.95 19.23
C VAL A 5 -16.33 3.35 18.15
N PRO A 6 -16.70 2.23 17.50
CA PRO A 6 -15.88 1.69 16.42
C PRO A 6 -15.80 2.70 15.28
N LEU A 7 -14.56 3.09 14.92
CA LEU A 7 -14.29 4.01 13.82
C LEU A 7 -14.76 3.39 12.48
N ASN A 8 -15.75 4.02 11.85
CA ASN A 8 -16.10 3.71 10.48
C ASN A 8 -15.09 4.41 9.55
N LEU A 9 -14.08 3.67 9.10
CA LEU A 9 -12.95 4.16 8.32
C LEU A 9 -13.32 4.74 6.93
N ARG A 10 -14.56 4.51 6.46
CA ARG A 10 -15.06 5.06 5.19
C ARG A 10 -15.65 6.47 5.32
N THR A 11 -16.00 6.88 6.52
CA THR A 11 -16.66 8.17 6.79
C THR A 11 -15.91 9.01 7.81
N TRP A 12 -14.73 8.57 8.26
CA TRP A 12 -13.94 9.32 9.20
C TRP A 12 -13.29 10.52 8.49
N ALA A 13 -13.78 11.73 8.80
CA ALA A 13 -13.05 12.94 8.53
C ALA A 13 -12.04 13.14 9.67
N ALA A 14 -10.79 13.46 9.33
CA ALA A 14 -9.82 13.87 10.34
C ALA A 14 -10.44 15.00 11.17
N PRO A 15 -10.27 15.01 12.51
CA PRO A 15 -10.66 16.19 13.27
C PRO A 15 -10.01 17.40 12.61
N GLU A 16 -10.81 18.42 12.30
CA GLU A 16 -10.31 19.65 11.71
C GLU A 16 -9.15 20.12 12.57
N SER A 17 -7.96 19.99 12.02
CA SER A 17 -6.72 20.56 12.52
C SER A 17 -6.45 20.44 14.02
N VAL A 18 -5.78 19.36 14.44
CA VAL A 18 -4.86 19.53 15.56
C VAL A 18 -3.70 20.37 15.01
N HIS A 19 -3.81 21.70 15.12
CA HIS A 19 -2.71 22.57 14.78
C HIS A 19 -1.53 22.25 15.70
N PRO A 20 -0.30 22.18 15.18
CA PRO A 20 0.90 21.94 15.99
C PRO A 20 1.04 22.88 17.20
N GLU A 21 0.44 24.07 17.13
CA GLU A 21 0.44 25.07 18.20
C GLU A 21 -0.41 24.73 19.44
N GLN A 22 -1.26 23.68 19.36
CA GLN A 22 -2.15 23.28 20.47
C GLN A 22 -1.58 22.13 21.31
N ILE A 23 -0.33 21.79 21.08
CA ILE A 23 0.34 20.64 21.71
C ILE A 23 0.86 21.03 23.09
N ASN A 24 0.03 20.95 24.10
CA ASN A 24 0.41 21.14 25.51
C ASN A 24 0.36 19.83 26.28
N GLY A 25 1.48 19.11 26.35
CA GLY A 25 1.77 18.11 27.42
C GLY A 25 0.80 16.94 27.63
N LYS A 26 -0.18 16.71 26.75
CA LYS A 26 -1.06 15.56 26.70
C LYS A 26 -0.67 14.65 25.54
N CYS A 27 -0.86 13.34 25.72
CA CYS A 27 -0.76 12.38 24.63
C CYS A 27 -1.65 12.87 23.45
N ILE A 28 -0.99 13.25 22.37
CA ILE A 28 -1.63 13.86 21.20
C ILE A 28 -2.31 12.78 20.40
N ASP A 29 -3.58 12.96 20.07
CA ASP A 29 -4.28 12.15 19.09
C ASP A 29 -4.41 12.95 17.79
N ALA A 30 -3.46 12.75 16.86
CA ALA A 30 -3.42 13.38 15.55
C ALA A 30 -3.73 12.39 14.42
N ARG A 31 -4.43 11.28 14.72
CA ARG A 31 -4.74 10.26 13.72
C ARG A 31 -5.33 10.87 12.45
N GLY A 32 -4.72 10.54 11.29
CA GLY A 32 -5.16 10.99 9.98
C GLY A 32 -4.96 12.49 9.72
N ALA A 33 -4.28 13.21 10.59
CA ALA A 33 -3.95 14.60 10.34
C ALA A 33 -3.11 14.75 9.06
N ASN A 34 -3.33 15.82 8.32
CA ASN A 34 -2.47 16.20 7.21
C ASN A 34 -1.44 17.22 7.69
N TRP A 35 -0.22 16.78 7.87
CA TRP A 35 0.93 17.61 8.22
C TRP A 35 1.97 17.64 7.09
N SER A 36 1.56 17.30 5.87
CA SER A 36 2.45 17.33 4.72
C SER A 36 3.11 18.71 4.55
N GLU A 37 4.40 18.68 4.21
CA GLU A 37 5.22 19.87 3.96
C GLU A 37 5.35 20.86 5.12
N GLN A 38 4.96 20.47 6.35
CA GLN A 38 5.06 21.35 7.52
C GLN A 38 6.38 21.16 8.29
N ASP A 39 6.91 22.25 8.84
CA ASP A 39 7.95 22.19 9.88
C ASP A 39 7.26 22.25 11.26
N LEU A 40 7.29 21.12 11.97
CA LEU A 40 6.66 21.02 13.29
C LEU A 40 7.52 21.58 14.43
N GLY A 41 8.70 22.11 14.12
CA GLY A 41 9.56 22.71 15.13
C GLY A 41 10.02 21.70 16.19
N SER A 42 10.03 22.13 17.45
CA SER A 42 10.50 21.34 18.60
C SER A 42 9.33 20.77 19.42
N GLN A 43 8.36 20.15 18.75
CA GLN A 43 7.17 19.61 19.42
C GLN A 43 7.50 18.34 20.21
N ASP A 44 6.85 18.19 21.37
CA ASP A 44 6.84 16.95 22.14
C ASP A 44 5.70 16.05 21.61
N LEU A 45 6.07 15.07 20.77
CA LEU A 45 5.18 14.09 20.19
C LEU A 45 5.35 12.70 20.81
N ARG A 46 5.98 12.63 22.01
CA ARG A 46 6.17 11.35 22.70
C ARG A 46 4.83 10.71 23.02
N ASN A 47 4.73 9.41 22.70
CA ASN A 47 3.50 8.62 22.83
C ASN A 47 2.30 9.19 22.04
N ALA A 48 2.51 10.11 21.09
CA ALA A 48 1.45 10.63 20.23
C ALA A 48 0.88 9.52 19.35
N ASN A 49 -0.41 9.59 19.08
CA ASN A 49 -1.04 8.74 18.08
C ASN A 49 -1.03 9.46 16.73
N LEU A 50 -0.08 9.10 15.88
CA LEU A 50 0.12 9.64 14.53
C LEU A 50 -0.33 8.64 13.45
N CYS A 51 -1.12 7.64 13.81
CA CYS A 51 -1.62 6.66 12.86
C CYS A 51 -2.29 7.33 11.66
N ARG A 52 -1.91 6.92 10.44
CA ARG A 52 -2.48 7.43 9.18
C ARG A 52 -2.28 8.93 8.93
N CYS A 53 -1.40 9.61 9.68
CA CYS A 53 -1.01 10.97 9.34
C CYS A 53 -0.36 11.03 7.96
N ASP A 54 -0.58 12.13 7.26
CA ASP A 54 0.22 12.47 6.09
C ASP A 54 1.41 13.33 6.54
N LEU A 55 2.60 12.71 6.55
CA LEU A 55 3.86 13.33 6.98
C LEU A 55 4.80 13.58 5.80
N ARG A 56 4.33 13.45 4.56
CA ARG A 56 5.16 13.64 3.37
C ARG A 56 5.73 15.06 3.34
N GLY A 57 7.04 15.19 3.14
CA GLY A 57 7.76 16.48 3.18
C GLY A 57 7.80 17.14 4.56
N CYS A 58 7.28 16.47 5.60
CA CYS A 58 7.23 17.05 6.95
C CYS A 58 8.62 17.08 7.60
N ASN A 59 8.95 18.16 8.29
CA ASN A 59 10.15 18.26 9.09
C ASN A 59 9.85 17.99 10.57
N LEU A 60 10.23 16.80 11.02
CA LEU A 60 10.13 16.31 12.41
C LEU A 60 11.52 16.21 13.08
N SER A 61 12.58 16.78 12.48
CA SER A 61 13.96 16.58 12.91
C SER A 61 14.24 17.08 14.34
N ARG A 62 13.41 18.00 14.84
CA ARG A 62 13.51 18.57 16.18
C ARG A 62 12.40 18.08 17.12
N CYS A 63 11.48 17.23 16.64
CA CYS A 63 10.41 16.65 17.45
C CYS A 63 10.92 15.50 18.30
N GLN A 64 10.32 15.27 19.47
CA GLN A 64 10.52 14.07 20.28
C GLN A 64 9.46 13.06 19.88
N LEU A 65 9.88 11.88 19.38
CA LEU A 65 8.99 10.87 18.79
C LEU A 65 8.98 9.55 19.57
N GLU A 66 9.61 9.47 20.74
CA GLU A 66 9.71 8.25 21.52
C GLU A 66 8.31 7.71 21.88
N GLY A 67 8.04 6.47 21.49
CA GLY A 67 6.75 5.81 21.74
C GLY A 67 5.59 6.32 20.85
N ALA A 68 5.83 7.23 19.91
CA ALA A 68 4.80 7.66 18.97
C ALA A 68 4.35 6.50 18.07
N ASP A 69 3.04 6.39 17.83
CA ASP A 69 2.44 5.39 16.96
C ASP A 69 2.28 5.95 15.54
N LEU A 70 3.18 5.55 14.63
CA LEU A 70 3.18 5.98 13.23
C LEU A 70 2.57 4.93 12.28
N ARG A 71 1.85 3.92 12.76
CA ARG A 71 1.30 2.89 11.89
C ARG A 71 0.43 3.49 10.78
N LEU A 72 0.72 3.13 9.53
CA LEU A 72 0.05 3.67 8.34
C LEU A 72 0.24 5.18 8.12
N ALA A 73 1.07 5.87 8.91
CA ALA A 73 1.45 7.25 8.57
C ALA A 73 2.21 7.23 7.24
N ARG A 74 1.94 8.20 6.37
CA ARG A 74 2.56 8.29 5.04
C ARG A 74 3.78 9.19 5.12
N PHE A 75 4.92 8.73 4.61
CA PHE A 75 6.12 9.54 4.48
C PHE A 75 6.72 9.43 3.07
N ASP A 76 7.63 10.31 2.74
CA ASP A 76 8.38 10.31 1.48
C ASP A 76 9.87 10.59 1.72
N SER A 77 10.64 10.75 0.65
CA SER A 77 12.08 11.04 0.72
C SER A 77 12.41 12.44 1.26
N ALA A 78 11.44 13.35 1.32
CA ALA A 78 11.60 14.69 1.88
C ALA A 78 11.23 14.76 3.37
N THR A 79 10.58 13.72 3.90
CA THR A 79 10.26 13.63 5.33
C THR A 79 11.53 13.49 6.15
N THR A 80 11.73 14.35 7.15
CA THR A 80 12.89 14.30 8.04
C THR A 80 12.44 14.03 9.48
N VAL A 81 13.19 13.18 10.18
CA VAL A 81 12.95 12.84 11.60
C VAL A 81 14.19 13.11 12.44
N GLN A 82 14.04 13.13 13.77
CA GLN A 82 15.15 13.30 14.69
C GLN A 82 16.22 12.22 14.46
N GLU A 83 17.47 12.56 14.74
CA GLU A 83 18.58 11.62 14.68
C GLU A 83 18.35 10.43 15.62
N GLY A 84 18.55 9.22 15.12
CA GLY A 84 18.35 7.97 15.86
C GLY A 84 16.90 7.45 15.88
N PHE A 85 15.92 8.19 15.35
CA PHE A 85 14.57 7.65 15.20
C PHE A 85 14.46 6.74 13.96
N ASP A 86 14.05 5.49 14.17
CA ASP A 86 13.91 4.51 13.07
C ASP A 86 12.54 4.60 12.40
N LEU A 87 12.42 5.54 11.48
CA LEU A 87 11.19 5.74 10.68
C LEU A 87 10.81 4.50 9.88
N PHE A 88 11.82 3.77 9.36
CA PHE A 88 11.56 2.62 8.49
C PHE A 88 10.94 1.42 9.22
N ASN A 89 11.21 1.27 10.51
CA ASN A 89 10.62 0.23 11.36
C ASN A 89 9.41 0.71 12.20
N SER A 90 8.98 1.95 12.02
CA SER A 90 7.91 2.56 12.84
C SER A 90 6.50 2.08 12.49
N GLY A 91 6.34 1.33 11.41
CA GLY A 91 5.03 0.98 10.85
C GLY A 91 4.45 2.05 9.91
N ALA A 92 5.17 3.15 9.70
CA ALA A 92 4.85 4.14 8.67
C ALA A 92 5.07 3.55 7.27
N VAL A 93 4.33 4.07 6.28
CA VAL A 93 4.35 3.59 4.90
C VAL A 93 5.00 4.62 3.99
N GLY A 94 6.01 4.17 3.25
CA GLY A 94 6.79 5.03 2.37
C GLY A 94 8.00 4.30 1.80
N PRO A 95 8.90 5.01 1.10
CA PRO A 95 10.07 4.39 0.48
C PRO A 95 11.00 3.77 1.53
N GLY A 96 11.43 2.53 1.26
CA GLY A 96 12.32 1.80 2.16
C GLY A 96 11.70 1.24 3.45
N ALA A 97 10.40 1.42 3.69
CA ALA A 97 9.71 0.97 4.91
C ALA A 97 9.81 -0.56 5.11
N LYS A 98 9.98 -0.99 6.36
CA LYS A 98 10.05 -2.40 6.78
C LYS A 98 8.67 -2.86 7.22
N LEU A 99 7.89 -3.37 6.27
CA LEU A 99 6.48 -3.72 6.42
C LEU A 99 6.24 -5.24 6.30
N ASN A 100 7.25 -6.06 6.63
CA ASN A 100 7.09 -7.51 6.63
C ASN A 100 5.96 -7.93 7.58
N GLY A 101 5.00 -8.71 7.09
CA GLY A 101 3.86 -9.16 7.88
C GLY A 101 2.94 -8.04 8.37
N ALA A 102 3.08 -6.81 7.88
CA ALA A 102 2.28 -5.68 8.32
C ALA A 102 0.79 -5.86 7.97
N PHE A 103 -0.09 -5.42 8.87
CA PHE A 103 -1.54 -5.44 8.67
C PHE A 103 -1.98 -4.17 7.92
N LEU A 104 -2.07 -4.27 6.60
CA LEU A 104 -2.43 -3.19 5.67
C LEU A 104 -3.78 -3.45 4.98
N ASN A 105 -4.62 -4.33 5.55
CA ASN A 105 -5.92 -4.67 4.97
C ASN A 105 -6.78 -3.42 4.81
N ASN A 106 -7.40 -3.25 3.63
CA ASN A 106 -8.23 -2.10 3.27
C ASN A 106 -7.55 -0.73 3.46
N ALA A 107 -6.21 -0.69 3.49
CA ALA A 107 -5.48 0.56 3.60
C ALA A 107 -5.61 1.38 2.31
N ASP A 108 -5.73 2.70 2.45
CA ASP A 108 -5.60 3.63 1.33
C ASP A 108 -4.11 3.91 1.08
N LEU A 109 -3.55 3.27 0.05
CA LEU A 109 -2.15 3.38 -0.37
C LEU A 109 -2.04 3.95 -1.79
N ARG A 110 -3.05 4.69 -2.23
CA ARG A 110 -3.08 5.27 -3.57
C ARG A 110 -1.92 6.23 -3.80
N GLY A 111 -1.23 6.04 -4.95
CA GLY A 111 -0.13 6.88 -5.39
C GLY A 111 1.08 6.90 -4.44
N ILE A 112 1.15 5.98 -3.48
CA ILE A 112 2.26 5.94 -2.52
C ILE A 112 3.54 5.44 -3.20
N ASP A 113 4.68 6.01 -2.80
CA ASP A 113 5.99 5.47 -3.14
C ASP A 113 6.38 4.40 -2.12
N LEU A 114 6.49 3.15 -2.56
CA LEU A 114 6.94 2.02 -1.75
C LEU A 114 8.26 1.42 -2.29
N ARG A 115 8.94 2.11 -3.18
CA ARG A 115 10.20 1.61 -3.72
C ARG A 115 11.22 1.38 -2.61
N GLY A 116 11.90 0.24 -2.68
CA GLY A 116 12.81 -0.20 -1.62
C GLY A 116 12.13 -0.69 -0.33
N ALA A 117 10.81 -0.59 -0.20
CA ALA A 117 10.09 -1.15 0.94
C ALA A 117 10.13 -2.69 0.92
N VAL A 118 9.99 -3.31 2.09
CA VAL A 118 9.96 -4.76 2.25
C VAL A 118 8.57 -5.16 2.77
N LEU A 119 7.77 -5.81 1.92
CA LEU A 119 6.36 -6.14 2.16
C LEU A 119 6.11 -7.66 2.20
N MET A 120 7.15 -8.47 2.39
CA MET A 120 7.02 -9.93 2.42
C MET A 120 6.04 -10.38 3.50
N GLY A 121 5.07 -11.23 3.11
CA GLY A 121 4.04 -11.72 4.02
C GLY A 121 3.06 -10.66 4.52
N ALA A 122 3.04 -9.45 3.96
CA ALA A 122 2.11 -8.41 4.36
C ALA A 122 0.66 -8.78 4.05
N TYR A 123 -0.26 -8.33 4.89
CA TYR A 123 -1.71 -8.49 4.71
C TYR A 123 -2.27 -7.25 4.02
N LEU A 124 -2.48 -7.34 2.71
CA LEU A 124 -2.92 -6.24 1.83
C LEU A 124 -4.32 -6.50 1.24
N SER A 125 -5.07 -7.45 1.81
CA SER A 125 -6.40 -7.79 1.29
C SER A 125 -7.30 -6.56 1.25
N GLY A 126 -7.84 -6.24 0.06
CA GLY A 126 -8.68 -5.08 -0.18
C GLY A 126 -7.97 -3.72 -0.11
N ALA A 127 -6.63 -3.68 0.02
CA ALA A 127 -5.89 -2.42 -0.02
C ALA A 127 -5.99 -1.74 -1.39
N ASP A 128 -6.07 -0.42 -1.41
CA ASP A 128 -6.05 0.38 -2.64
C ASP A 128 -4.63 0.89 -2.90
N LEU A 129 -3.94 0.23 -3.83
CA LEU A 129 -2.60 0.55 -4.33
C LEU A 129 -2.65 1.21 -5.72
N SER A 130 -3.79 1.80 -6.11
CA SER A 130 -3.93 2.44 -7.42
C SER A 130 -2.85 3.49 -7.63
N GLY A 131 -2.10 3.37 -8.73
CA GLY A 131 -1.01 4.28 -9.07
C GLY A 131 0.20 4.25 -8.12
N ALA A 132 0.29 3.28 -7.20
CA ALA A 132 1.44 3.15 -6.31
C ALA A 132 2.72 2.80 -7.06
N LEU A 133 3.87 3.24 -6.54
CA LEU A 133 5.20 2.92 -7.06
C LEU A 133 5.75 1.72 -6.30
N LEU A 134 5.77 0.57 -6.95
CA LEU A 134 6.17 -0.72 -6.39
C LEU A 134 7.40 -1.33 -7.10
N ASP A 135 8.10 -0.54 -7.93
CA ASP A 135 9.22 -1.04 -8.72
C ASP A 135 10.26 -1.75 -7.86
N GLY A 136 10.56 -3.01 -8.19
CA GLY A 136 11.53 -3.85 -7.48
C GLY A 136 11.11 -4.34 -6.09
N VAL A 137 9.90 -4.01 -5.63
CA VAL A 137 9.40 -4.40 -4.31
C VAL A 137 9.16 -5.90 -4.22
N SER A 138 9.42 -6.50 -3.06
CA SER A 138 9.06 -7.88 -2.77
C SER A 138 7.74 -7.94 -2.02
N LEU A 139 6.73 -8.53 -2.68
CA LEU A 139 5.42 -8.87 -2.13
C LEU A 139 5.28 -10.39 -1.92
N ALA A 140 6.41 -11.11 -1.87
CA ALA A 140 6.39 -12.56 -1.74
C ALA A 140 5.63 -13.00 -0.47
N GLY A 141 4.73 -13.97 -0.62
CA GLY A 141 3.90 -14.49 0.47
C GLY A 141 2.84 -13.54 1.00
N SER A 142 2.59 -12.41 0.32
CA SER A 142 1.60 -11.43 0.76
C SER A 142 0.18 -11.84 0.37
N ASP A 143 -0.78 -11.44 1.19
CA ASP A 143 -2.21 -11.56 0.88
C ASP A 143 -2.69 -10.30 0.15
N LEU A 144 -2.83 -10.40 -1.18
CA LEU A 144 -3.28 -9.32 -2.06
C LEU A 144 -4.71 -9.58 -2.60
N ARG A 145 -5.46 -10.45 -1.94
CA ARG A 145 -6.84 -10.74 -2.38
C ARG A 145 -7.69 -9.47 -2.37
N PHE A 146 -8.43 -9.23 -3.44
CA PHE A 146 -9.25 -8.03 -3.63
C PHE A 146 -8.44 -6.71 -3.65
N ALA A 147 -7.11 -6.74 -3.65
CA ALA A 147 -6.31 -5.53 -3.72
C ALA A 147 -6.50 -4.82 -5.08
N ILE A 148 -6.44 -3.50 -5.06
CA ILE A 148 -6.61 -2.67 -6.24
C ILE A 148 -5.25 -2.09 -6.63
N LEU A 149 -4.67 -2.58 -7.73
CA LEU A 149 -3.36 -2.14 -8.27
C LEU A 149 -3.51 -1.42 -9.62
N ARG A 150 -4.63 -0.74 -9.83
CA ARG A 150 -4.90 -0.05 -11.11
C ARG A 150 -3.81 0.97 -11.42
N GLY A 151 -3.18 0.83 -12.60
CA GLY A 151 -2.15 1.75 -13.03
C GLY A 151 -0.93 1.79 -12.12
N ALA A 152 -0.75 0.82 -11.23
CA ALA A 152 0.43 0.75 -10.38
C ALA A 152 1.69 0.45 -11.21
N MET A 153 2.82 1.02 -10.80
CA MET A 153 4.14 0.75 -11.36
C MET A 153 4.73 -0.45 -10.63
N CYS A 154 4.67 -1.61 -11.24
CA CYS A 154 5.09 -2.89 -10.64
C CYS A 154 6.27 -3.52 -11.38
N ARG A 155 7.17 -2.71 -11.96
CA ARG A 155 8.32 -3.23 -12.71
C ARG A 155 9.24 -4.02 -11.79
N ALA A 156 9.65 -5.20 -12.23
CA ALA A 156 10.50 -6.10 -11.45
C ALA A 156 9.97 -6.42 -10.04
N THR A 157 8.68 -6.18 -9.77
CA THR A 157 8.01 -6.55 -8.51
C THR A 157 7.93 -8.06 -8.39
N ARG A 158 8.23 -8.60 -7.21
CA ARG A 158 8.19 -10.05 -6.94
C ARG A 158 6.93 -10.43 -6.19
N PHE A 159 6.03 -11.16 -6.85
CA PHE A 159 4.76 -11.66 -6.29
C PHE A 159 4.83 -13.12 -5.84
N GLY A 160 6.00 -13.76 -5.85
CA GLY A 160 6.12 -15.19 -5.56
C GLY A 160 5.37 -15.60 -4.28
N THR A 161 4.64 -16.71 -4.35
CA THR A 161 3.81 -17.27 -3.25
C THR A 161 2.75 -16.31 -2.67
N SER A 162 2.44 -15.22 -3.34
CA SER A 162 1.34 -14.33 -2.95
C SER A 162 -0.01 -14.82 -3.46
N GLN A 163 -1.09 -14.40 -2.79
CA GLN A 163 -2.47 -14.66 -3.20
C GLN A 163 -3.03 -13.41 -3.89
N LEU A 164 -3.42 -13.56 -5.17
CA LEU A 164 -3.91 -12.46 -6.01
C LEU A 164 -5.40 -12.63 -6.35
N ASP A 165 -6.15 -13.43 -5.59
CA ASP A 165 -7.54 -13.71 -5.91
C ASP A 165 -8.36 -12.41 -5.99
N LEU A 166 -9.05 -12.21 -7.10
CA LEU A 166 -9.89 -11.05 -7.36
C LEU A 166 -9.14 -9.70 -7.34
N ALA A 167 -7.81 -9.72 -7.41
CA ALA A 167 -7.03 -8.48 -7.48
C ALA A 167 -7.27 -7.77 -8.83
N ASP A 168 -7.23 -6.45 -8.80
CA ASP A 168 -7.46 -5.59 -9.95
C ASP A 168 -6.16 -4.93 -10.42
N PHE A 169 -5.51 -5.53 -11.43
CA PHE A 169 -4.27 -5.03 -12.03
C PHE A 169 -4.48 -4.16 -13.27
N ARG A 170 -5.71 -3.77 -13.58
CA ARG A 170 -6.00 -3.06 -14.83
C ARG A 170 -5.09 -1.87 -15.07
N GLY A 171 -4.39 -1.88 -16.21
CA GLY A 171 -3.47 -0.81 -16.60
C GLY A 171 -2.18 -0.75 -15.80
N ALA A 172 -1.88 -1.73 -14.97
CA ALA A 172 -0.61 -1.79 -14.24
C ALA A 172 0.57 -2.06 -15.19
N ASP A 173 1.73 -1.52 -14.86
CA ASP A 173 2.99 -1.85 -15.55
C ASP A 173 3.69 -3.00 -14.83
N LEU A 174 3.67 -4.18 -15.43
CA LEU A 174 4.21 -5.43 -14.92
C LEU A 174 5.50 -5.86 -15.64
N GLN A 175 6.21 -4.90 -16.27
CA GLN A 175 7.46 -5.23 -16.94
C GLN A 175 8.44 -5.91 -15.96
N ASP A 176 8.95 -7.07 -16.36
CA ASP A 176 9.89 -7.88 -15.56
C ASP A 176 9.34 -8.31 -14.17
N ALA A 177 8.06 -8.13 -13.91
CA ALA A 177 7.44 -8.60 -12.66
C ALA A 177 7.46 -10.13 -12.59
N ALA A 178 7.79 -10.71 -11.42
CA ALA A 178 7.83 -12.16 -11.24
C ALA A 178 6.48 -12.68 -10.73
N LEU A 179 5.71 -13.30 -11.64
CA LEU A 179 4.41 -13.92 -11.37
C LEU A 179 4.44 -15.45 -11.45
N ASP A 180 5.60 -16.06 -11.72
CA ASP A 180 5.73 -17.49 -12.04
C ASP A 180 5.24 -18.40 -10.93
N ASN A 181 5.46 -18.02 -9.67
CA ASN A 181 5.20 -18.84 -8.50
C ASN A 181 4.14 -18.23 -7.59
N VAL A 182 3.22 -17.41 -8.11
CA VAL A 182 2.09 -16.91 -7.31
C VAL A 182 1.19 -18.08 -6.89
N GLU A 183 0.67 -18.04 -5.68
CA GLU A 183 -0.16 -19.12 -5.14
C GLU A 183 -1.49 -19.21 -5.91
N SER A 184 -2.16 -18.09 -6.14
CA SER A 184 -3.43 -18.03 -6.87
C SER A 184 -3.59 -16.71 -7.63
N ILE A 185 -4.22 -16.80 -8.82
CA ILE A 185 -4.65 -15.64 -9.62
C ILE A 185 -6.16 -15.68 -9.89
N LYS A 186 -6.89 -16.44 -9.09
CA LYS A 186 -8.32 -16.72 -9.30
C LYS A 186 -9.14 -15.43 -9.40
N GLY A 187 -9.69 -15.15 -10.58
CA GLY A 187 -10.48 -13.96 -10.83
C GLY A 187 -9.67 -12.64 -10.84
N ALA A 188 -8.33 -12.68 -10.85
CA ALA A 188 -7.53 -11.47 -11.03
C ALA A 188 -7.72 -10.88 -12.42
N ASP A 189 -7.74 -9.56 -12.53
CA ASP A 189 -7.94 -8.85 -13.80
C ASP A 189 -6.65 -8.14 -14.25
N PHE A 190 -6.08 -8.60 -15.36
CA PHE A 190 -4.88 -8.07 -15.97
C PHE A 190 -5.15 -7.21 -17.23
N SER A 191 -6.40 -6.82 -17.48
CA SER A 191 -6.76 -6.04 -18.67
C SER A 191 -5.92 -4.77 -18.76
N HIS A 192 -5.46 -4.46 -19.98
CA HIS A 192 -4.65 -3.26 -20.26
C HIS A 192 -3.29 -3.18 -19.52
N CYS A 193 -2.85 -4.26 -18.88
CA CYS A 193 -1.50 -4.32 -18.31
C CYS A 193 -0.44 -4.23 -19.42
N SER A 194 0.73 -3.72 -19.07
CA SER A 194 1.94 -3.80 -19.90
C SER A 194 2.97 -4.74 -19.27
N GLY A 195 3.90 -5.25 -20.10
CA GLY A 195 5.07 -5.98 -19.66
C GLY A 195 4.89 -7.48 -19.37
N LEU A 196 3.71 -8.07 -19.60
CA LEU A 196 3.45 -9.51 -19.38
C LEU A 196 3.77 -10.42 -20.58
N ASN A 197 4.27 -9.91 -21.70
CA ASN A 197 4.31 -10.57 -23.02
C ASN A 197 4.75 -12.05 -22.98
N GLU A 198 5.82 -12.37 -22.29
CA GLU A 198 6.35 -13.74 -22.20
C GLU A 198 5.58 -14.59 -21.17
N GLN A 199 5.07 -13.98 -20.13
CA GLN A 199 4.40 -14.68 -19.02
C GLN A 199 2.93 -15.02 -19.31
N ILE A 200 2.27 -14.35 -20.28
CA ILE A 200 0.86 -14.60 -20.60
C ILE A 200 0.59 -16.09 -20.88
N THR A 201 1.47 -16.72 -21.66
CA THR A 201 1.32 -18.15 -22.01
C THR A 201 1.43 -19.03 -20.75
N HIS A 202 2.35 -18.71 -19.85
CA HIS A 202 2.50 -19.46 -18.59
C HIS A 202 1.26 -19.27 -17.70
N LEU A 203 0.78 -18.04 -17.55
CA LEU A 203 -0.41 -17.75 -16.75
C LEU A 203 -1.66 -18.41 -17.32
N LEU A 204 -1.83 -18.47 -18.65
CA LEU A 204 -2.96 -19.13 -19.31
C LEU A 204 -2.92 -20.68 -19.22
N ASN A 205 -1.80 -21.26 -18.81
CA ASN A 205 -1.70 -22.71 -18.55
C ASN A 205 -2.18 -23.11 -17.15
N ARG A 206 -2.60 -22.16 -16.31
CA ARG A 206 -3.17 -22.44 -14.99
C ARG A 206 -4.55 -23.09 -15.11
N SER A 207 -5.08 -23.58 -14.00
CA SER A 207 -6.35 -24.33 -13.99
C SER A 207 -7.53 -23.48 -14.48
N ALA A 208 -8.51 -24.12 -15.13
CA ALA A 208 -9.75 -23.47 -15.53
C ALA A 208 -10.50 -22.90 -14.31
N MET A 209 -10.38 -23.51 -13.13
CA MET A 209 -10.98 -23.03 -11.89
C MET A 209 -10.45 -21.65 -11.51
N GLU A 210 -9.20 -21.33 -11.78
CA GLU A 210 -8.63 -20.00 -11.56
C GLU A 210 -8.98 -19.05 -12.69
N LEU A 211 -8.78 -19.50 -13.93
CA LEU A 211 -8.86 -18.65 -15.10
C LEU A 211 -10.29 -18.22 -15.44
N ASP A 212 -11.27 -19.10 -15.24
CA ASP A 212 -12.66 -18.87 -15.61
C ASP A 212 -13.52 -18.35 -14.45
N HIS A 213 -12.89 -18.07 -13.31
CA HIS A 213 -13.59 -17.48 -12.17
C HIS A 213 -14.02 -16.04 -12.48
N TRP A 214 -15.32 -15.79 -12.28
CA TRP A 214 -15.90 -14.46 -12.49
C TRP A 214 -15.50 -13.48 -11.40
N ASN A 215 -14.96 -12.33 -11.79
CA ASN A 215 -14.69 -11.22 -10.87
C ASN A 215 -15.86 -10.23 -10.91
N PRO A 216 -16.66 -10.11 -9.84
CA PRO A 216 -17.80 -9.21 -9.83
C PRO A 216 -17.45 -7.72 -9.84
N LEU A 217 -16.22 -7.36 -9.44
CA LEU A 217 -15.74 -5.98 -9.38
C LEU A 217 -15.32 -5.46 -10.75
N THR A 218 -14.67 -6.32 -11.54
CA THR A 218 -14.17 -5.95 -12.87
C THR A 218 -15.05 -6.46 -14.02
N ARG A 219 -16.01 -7.36 -13.69
CA ARG A 219 -16.98 -7.96 -14.64
C ARG A 219 -16.30 -8.76 -15.76
N GLY A 220 -15.28 -9.51 -15.42
CA GLY A 220 -14.54 -10.35 -16.33
C GLY A 220 -14.00 -11.60 -15.66
N THR A 221 -13.24 -12.39 -16.41
CA THR A 221 -12.47 -13.52 -15.90
C THR A 221 -10.98 -13.27 -16.11
N THR A 222 -10.14 -13.97 -15.34
CA THR A 222 -8.68 -13.89 -15.55
C THR A 222 -8.32 -14.28 -16.99
N ARG A 223 -8.97 -15.33 -17.54
CA ARG A 223 -8.75 -15.75 -18.93
C ARG A 223 -9.01 -14.61 -19.92
N THR A 224 -10.19 -14.00 -19.85
CA THR A 224 -10.56 -12.94 -20.80
C THR A 224 -9.63 -11.74 -20.71
N SER A 225 -9.18 -11.39 -19.50
CA SER A 225 -8.24 -10.29 -19.29
C SER A 225 -6.85 -10.59 -19.90
N LEU A 226 -6.31 -11.79 -19.72
CA LEU A 226 -5.02 -12.20 -20.28
C LEU A 226 -5.08 -12.37 -21.82
N GLU A 227 -6.17 -12.93 -22.35
CA GLU A 227 -6.36 -13.08 -23.78
C GLU A 227 -6.44 -11.72 -24.51
N SER A 228 -7.05 -10.72 -23.85
CA SER A 228 -7.12 -9.37 -24.41
C SER A 228 -5.75 -8.72 -24.66
N LEU A 229 -4.72 -9.15 -23.90
CA LEU A 229 -3.34 -8.65 -24.07
C LEU A 229 -2.60 -9.28 -25.25
N ARG A 230 -3.09 -10.41 -25.79
CA ARG A 230 -2.52 -11.08 -26.97
C ARG A 230 -2.98 -10.48 -28.29
N SER A 231 -4.12 -9.81 -28.28
CA SER A 231 -4.65 -9.18 -29.48
C SER A 231 -3.80 -7.95 -29.82
N PRO A 232 -3.35 -7.78 -31.08
CA PRO A 232 -2.67 -6.54 -31.47
C PRO A 232 -3.61 -5.38 -31.18
N GLN A 233 -3.15 -4.42 -30.39
CA GLN A 233 -3.88 -3.17 -30.19
C GLN A 233 -3.95 -2.48 -31.56
N SER A 234 -5.15 -2.50 -32.16
CA SER A 234 -5.47 -1.89 -33.42
C SER A 234 -5.55 -0.36 -33.29
#